data_2fe3541f5e6556516e2e3967ba0df96b
#
_entry.id   2fe3541f5e6556516e2e3967ba0df96b
#
_cell.length_a   1.000
_cell.length_b   1.000
_cell.length_c   1.000
_cell.angle_alpha   90.00
_cell.angle_beta   90.00
_cell.angle_gamma   90.00
#
_symmetry.space_group_name_H-M   'P 1'
#
loop_
_entity.id
_entity.type
_entity.pdbx_description
1 polymer ?
#
loop_
_entity_poly.entity_id
_entity_poly.type
_entity_poly.pdbx_seq_one_letter_code
_entity_poly.pdbx_strand_id
1 'polypeptide(L)'
;MKKGNINTAPIKKVKKDYFTGPVTLREISGITKPTEHDIYHVTFKKSSRTKLHFHTGGQMLIVTKGCGSLVYYKKTSNGISKFKISKTKTVNLVSGDVVYIPPKILHTHGSIRKNLVFSHFAVNFYSKNHKSKTVWYESDFRSNVTCKIP
;
A
#
# COMPACT_ATOMS: atom_id res chain seq x y z
N MET A 1 12.77 -24.40 10.10
CA MET A 1 12.23 -23.11 10.62
C MET A 1 13.08 -21.97 10.10
N LYS A 2 12.45 -20.89 9.58
CA LYS A 2 13.14 -19.69 9.13
C LYS A 2 12.82 -18.54 10.07
N LYS A 3 13.85 -17.87 10.57
CA LYS A 3 13.76 -16.75 11.52
C LYS A 3 14.40 -15.52 10.91
N GLY A 4 13.81 -14.35 11.09
CA GLY A 4 14.36 -13.07 10.72
C GLY A 4 14.01 -11.99 11.73
N ASN A 5 14.55 -10.79 11.52
CA ASN A 5 14.27 -9.63 12.34
C ASN A 5 13.83 -8.47 11.42
N ILE A 6 12.77 -7.78 11.81
CA ILE A 6 12.21 -6.66 11.02
C ILE A 6 13.24 -5.57 10.77
N ASN A 7 14.06 -5.25 11.79
CA ASN A 7 15.02 -4.15 11.71
C ASN A 7 16.21 -4.47 10.80
N THR A 8 16.48 -5.75 10.56
CA THR A 8 17.56 -6.23 9.69
C THR A 8 17.05 -6.80 8.36
N ALA A 9 15.73 -6.86 8.16
CA ALA A 9 15.14 -7.31 6.91
C ALA A 9 15.61 -6.44 5.74
N PRO A 10 15.86 -7.02 4.55
CA PRO A 10 16.33 -6.28 3.38
C PRO A 10 15.41 -5.12 3.02
N ILE A 11 16.02 -3.98 2.70
CA ILE A 11 15.28 -2.84 2.14
C ILE A 11 15.05 -3.12 0.66
N LYS A 12 13.78 -3.20 0.28
CA LYS A 12 13.39 -3.37 -1.11
C LYS A 12 13.48 -2.04 -1.85
N LYS A 13 14.21 -2.01 -2.94
CA LYS A 13 14.20 -0.86 -3.86
C LYS A 13 12.84 -0.76 -4.53
N VAL A 14 12.17 0.37 -4.34
CA VAL A 14 10.85 0.65 -4.94
C VAL A 14 10.97 1.76 -5.97
N LYS A 15 10.09 1.74 -6.98
CA LYS A 15 9.99 2.84 -7.93
C LYS A 15 9.49 4.08 -7.18
N LYS A 16 10.18 5.22 -7.34
CA LYS A 16 9.77 6.50 -6.74
C LYS A 16 8.36 6.91 -7.19
N ASP A 17 7.98 6.56 -8.40
CA ASP A 17 6.68 6.89 -8.98
C ASP A 17 5.47 6.25 -8.27
N TYR A 18 5.70 5.28 -7.38
CA TYR A 18 4.63 4.62 -6.61
C TYR A 18 4.27 5.34 -5.31
N PHE A 19 5.03 6.37 -4.94
CA PHE A 19 4.86 7.10 -3.69
C PHE A 19 4.93 8.61 -3.91
N THR A 20 4.30 9.36 -3.01
CA THR A 20 4.30 10.82 -3.05
C THR A 20 5.48 11.46 -2.32
N GLY A 21 6.33 10.65 -1.68
CA GLY A 21 7.46 11.12 -0.89
C GLY A 21 8.25 9.97 -0.27
N PRO A 22 9.07 10.24 0.75
CA PRO A 22 10.00 9.26 1.31
C PRO A 22 9.30 8.08 1.97
N VAL A 23 9.62 6.87 1.51
CA VAL A 23 9.13 5.59 2.04
C VAL A 23 10.29 4.61 2.15
N THR A 24 10.34 3.87 3.24
CA THR A 24 11.22 2.72 3.41
C THR A 24 10.37 1.45 3.45
N LEU A 25 10.70 0.47 2.64
CA LEU A 25 9.99 -0.79 2.53
C LEU A 25 10.97 -1.93 2.81
N ARG A 26 10.73 -2.69 3.89
CA ARG A 26 11.51 -3.87 4.25
C ARG A 26 10.75 -5.14 3.87
N GLU A 27 11.41 -6.04 3.16
CA GLU A 27 10.82 -7.28 2.66
C GLU A 27 10.99 -8.42 3.68
N ILE A 28 9.95 -8.67 4.46
CA ILE A 28 9.95 -9.72 5.48
C ILE A 28 9.85 -11.11 4.84
N SER A 29 9.01 -11.25 3.82
CA SER A 29 8.85 -12.49 3.06
C SER A 29 10.12 -12.95 2.34
N GLY A 30 11.04 -12.05 2.05
CA GLY A 30 12.37 -12.39 1.54
C GLY A 30 13.17 -13.29 2.50
N ILE A 31 12.93 -13.18 3.81
CA ILE A 31 13.58 -13.98 4.85
C ILE A 31 12.81 -15.26 5.10
N THR A 32 11.50 -15.16 5.35
CA THR A 32 10.65 -16.28 5.80
C THR A 32 10.18 -17.16 4.66
N LYS A 33 10.11 -16.61 3.44
CA LYS A 33 9.70 -17.27 2.19
C LYS A 33 8.37 -18.05 2.32
N PRO A 34 7.29 -17.38 2.73
CA PRO A 34 5.96 -17.99 2.76
C PRO A 34 5.47 -18.28 1.35
N THR A 35 4.52 -19.19 1.22
CA THR A 35 3.92 -19.60 -0.07
C THR A 35 2.55 -18.99 -0.31
N GLU A 36 1.95 -18.34 0.69
CA GLU A 36 0.57 -17.85 0.68
C GLU A 36 0.45 -16.31 0.62
N HIS A 37 1.53 -15.60 0.92
CA HIS A 37 1.52 -14.14 1.02
C HIS A 37 2.92 -13.54 0.91
N ASP A 38 2.99 -12.25 0.59
CA ASP A 38 4.17 -11.42 0.81
C ASP A 38 3.92 -10.48 1.99
N ILE A 39 4.94 -10.26 2.83
CA ILE A 39 4.89 -9.31 3.95
C ILE A 39 5.97 -8.27 3.77
N TYR A 40 5.56 -7.02 3.94
CA TYR A 40 6.44 -5.86 3.96
C TYR A 40 6.21 -5.04 5.23
N HIS A 41 7.27 -4.53 5.84
CA HIS A 41 7.17 -3.46 6.83
C HIS A 41 7.43 -2.14 6.12
N VAL A 42 6.42 -1.27 6.08
CA VAL A 42 6.42 -0.02 5.32
C VAL A 42 6.45 1.15 6.29
N THR A 43 7.40 2.07 6.08
CA THR A 43 7.55 3.28 6.89
C THR A 43 7.45 4.51 6.01
N PHE A 44 6.46 5.34 6.28
CA PHE A 44 6.19 6.61 5.61
C PHE A 44 6.69 7.79 6.43
N LYS A 45 7.37 8.73 5.78
CA LYS A 45 7.86 9.98 6.39
C LYS A 45 7.31 11.19 5.64
N LYS A 46 7.28 12.35 6.30
CA LYS A 46 6.93 13.65 5.70
C LYS A 46 5.57 13.66 4.96
N SER A 47 4.55 13.06 5.55
CA SER A 47 3.21 12.92 4.95
C SER A 47 3.18 12.14 3.63
N SER A 48 4.19 11.30 3.37
CA SER A 48 4.21 10.46 2.17
C SER A 48 3.08 9.42 2.18
N ARG A 49 2.63 9.06 1.00
CA ARG A 49 1.55 8.11 0.74
C ARG A 49 1.89 7.23 -0.44
N THR A 50 1.23 6.09 -0.53
CA THR A 50 1.15 5.37 -1.80
C THR A 50 0.37 6.20 -2.82
N LYS A 51 0.74 6.11 -4.09
CA LYS A 51 -0.17 6.51 -5.17
C LYS A 51 -1.35 5.54 -5.26
N LEU A 52 -2.32 5.86 -6.09
CA LEU A 52 -3.51 5.03 -6.29
C LEU A 52 -3.10 3.66 -6.85
N HIS A 53 -3.60 2.60 -6.24
CA HIS A 53 -3.31 1.23 -6.68
C HIS A 53 -4.38 0.25 -6.23
N PHE A 54 -4.31 -0.96 -6.77
CA PHE A 54 -5.03 -2.10 -6.26
C PHE A 54 -4.15 -3.37 -6.33
N HIS A 55 -4.51 -4.37 -5.56
CA HIS A 55 -3.89 -5.70 -5.58
C HIS A 55 -4.84 -6.73 -6.18
N THR A 56 -4.30 -7.72 -6.88
CA THR A 56 -5.10 -8.84 -7.42
C THR A 56 -5.57 -9.80 -6.33
N GLY A 57 -4.84 -9.91 -5.23
CA GLY A 57 -5.24 -10.57 -4.00
C GLY A 57 -5.69 -9.57 -2.94
N GLY A 58 -6.14 -10.04 -1.78
CA GLY A 58 -6.45 -9.19 -0.64
C GLY A 58 -5.18 -8.62 0.01
N GLN A 59 -5.33 -7.52 0.75
CA GLN A 59 -4.25 -6.96 1.55
C GLN A 59 -4.72 -6.71 2.98
N MET A 60 -3.88 -7.05 3.96
CA MET A 60 -4.08 -6.65 5.35
C MET A 60 -3.02 -5.62 5.74
N LEU A 61 -3.45 -4.54 6.37
CA LEU A 61 -2.55 -3.59 7.02
C LEU A 61 -2.64 -3.74 8.52
N ILE A 62 -1.49 -3.83 9.18
CA ILE A 62 -1.36 -3.89 10.64
C ILE A 62 -0.51 -2.69 11.04
N VAL A 63 -1.12 -1.70 11.66
CA VAL A 63 -0.44 -0.44 12.00
C VAL A 63 0.45 -0.62 13.21
N THR A 64 1.74 -0.32 13.05
CA THR A 64 2.76 -0.51 14.09
C THR A 64 3.18 0.80 14.74
N LYS A 65 3.03 1.94 14.07
CA LYS A 65 3.46 3.25 14.61
C LYS A 65 2.74 4.42 13.95
N GLY A 66 2.41 5.41 14.75
CA GLY A 66 1.96 6.73 14.31
C GLY A 66 0.51 6.77 13.83
N CYS A 67 0.21 7.79 13.04
CA CYS A 67 -1.12 8.05 12.48
C CYS A 67 -1.06 8.15 10.96
N GLY A 68 -2.00 7.50 10.32
CA GLY A 68 -2.15 7.49 8.86
C GLY A 68 -3.60 7.47 8.43
N SER A 69 -3.83 7.29 7.16
CA SER A 69 -5.16 7.04 6.62
C SER A 69 -5.14 6.10 5.44
N LEU A 70 -6.24 5.38 5.27
CA LEU A 70 -6.57 4.56 4.12
C LEU A 70 -7.76 5.21 3.41
N VAL A 71 -7.64 5.43 2.10
CA VAL A 71 -8.68 6.06 1.29
C VAL A 71 -9.05 5.13 0.14
N TYR A 72 -10.34 4.85 0.01
CA TYR A 72 -10.92 4.05 -1.06
C TYR A 72 -11.45 4.93 -2.18
N TYR A 73 -11.31 4.43 -3.40
CA TYR A 73 -11.82 5.08 -4.60
C TYR A 73 -12.62 4.09 -5.45
N LYS A 74 -13.55 4.62 -6.21
CA LYS A 74 -14.24 3.90 -7.28
C LYS A 74 -13.94 4.54 -8.63
N LYS A 75 -13.93 3.73 -9.66
CA LYS A 75 -13.88 4.16 -11.05
C LYS A 75 -15.23 4.68 -11.47
N THR A 76 -15.29 5.85 -12.10
CA THR A 76 -16.53 6.52 -12.50
C THR A 76 -16.64 6.77 -14.01
N SER A 77 -15.67 6.31 -14.80
CA SER A 77 -15.76 6.33 -16.26
C SER A 77 -15.16 5.07 -16.86
N ASN A 78 -15.52 4.74 -18.08
CA ASN A 78 -14.96 3.64 -18.84
C ASN A 78 -13.53 4.01 -19.30
N GLY A 79 -12.60 3.07 -19.19
CA GLY A 79 -11.21 3.25 -19.58
C GLY A 79 -10.34 2.23 -18.82
N ILE A 80 -9.30 1.74 -19.44
CA ILE A 80 -8.40 0.76 -18.83
C ILE A 80 -7.17 1.48 -18.26
N SER A 81 -6.55 2.34 -19.07
CA SER A 81 -5.30 3.01 -18.70
C SER A 81 -5.52 4.43 -18.17
N LYS A 82 -6.63 5.08 -18.54
CA LYS A 82 -7.02 6.42 -18.08
C LYS A 82 -8.50 6.45 -17.79
N PHE A 83 -8.89 6.91 -16.60
CA PHE A 83 -10.28 6.97 -16.18
C PHE A 83 -10.50 7.98 -15.06
N LYS A 84 -11.78 8.32 -14.85
CA LYS A 84 -12.20 9.15 -13.71
C LYS A 84 -12.36 8.31 -12.46
N ILE A 85 -12.08 8.91 -11.32
CA ILE A 85 -12.21 8.30 -9.99
C ILE A 85 -13.02 9.19 -9.06
N SER A 86 -13.64 8.58 -8.07
CA SER A 86 -14.31 9.27 -6.98
C SER A 86 -13.93 8.62 -5.66
N LYS A 87 -13.61 9.44 -4.68
CA LYS A 87 -13.37 8.98 -3.31
C LYS A 87 -14.67 8.45 -2.71
N THR A 88 -14.60 7.28 -2.09
CA THR A 88 -15.78 6.63 -1.49
C THR A 88 -15.72 6.54 0.02
N LYS A 89 -14.53 6.35 0.58
CA LYS A 89 -14.35 6.16 2.02
C LYS A 89 -12.97 6.62 2.46
N THR A 90 -12.89 7.20 3.64
CA THR A 90 -11.63 7.47 4.34
C THR A 90 -11.69 6.80 5.72
N VAL A 91 -10.63 6.08 6.05
CA VAL A 91 -10.45 5.42 7.35
C VAL A 91 -9.19 5.99 7.98
N ASN A 92 -9.30 6.59 9.15
CA ASN A 92 -8.14 6.98 9.95
C ASN A 92 -7.51 5.73 10.56
N LEU A 93 -6.19 5.71 10.60
CA LEU A 93 -5.40 4.59 11.11
C LEU A 93 -4.49 5.08 12.22
N VAL A 94 -4.51 4.38 13.34
CA VAL A 94 -3.60 4.60 14.48
C VAL A 94 -2.88 3.30 14.85
N SER A 95 -1.81 3.42 15.61
CA SER A 95 -1.04 2.25 16.07
C SER A 95 -1.96 1.23 16.76
N GLY A 96 -1.86 -0.04 16.35
CA GLY A 96 -2.70 -1.15 16.80
C GLY A 96 -3.87 -1.49 15.88
N ASP A 97 -4.24 -0.60 14.97
CA ASP A 97 -5.32 -0.89 14.02
C ASP A 97 -4.94 -1.99 13.02
N VAL A 98 -5.94 -2.80 12.69
CA VAL A 98 -5.87 -3.82 11.64
C VAL A 98 -7.01 -3.61 10.67
N VAL A 99 -6.69 -3.52 9.38
CA VAL A 99 -7.69 -3.38 8.32
C VAL A 99 -7.44 -4.38 7.18
N TYR A 100 -8.51 -4.92 6.63
CA TYR A 100 -8.47 -5.77 5.45
C TYR A 100 -9.02 -5.03 4.23
N ILE A 101 -8.27 -5.05 3.15
CA ILE A 101 -8.62 -4.44 1.86
C ILE A 101 -8.92 -5.60 0.89
N PRO A 102 -10.16 -5.73 0.41
CA PRO A 102 -10.51 -6.79 -0.56
C PRO A 102 -9.73 -6.66 -1.87
N PRO A 103 -9.61 -7.77 -2.63
CA PRO A 103 -8.99 -7.73 -3.95
C PRO A 103 -9.62 -6.68 -4.88
N LYS A 104 -8.79 -6.07 -5.73
CA LYS A 104 -9.19 -5.12 -6.79
C LYS A 104 -9.81 -3.80 -6.30
N ILE A 105 -9.79 -3.51 -5.00
CA ILE A 105 -10.24 -2.21 -4.48
C ILE A 105 -9.16 -1.16 -4.74
N LEU A 106 -9.52 -0.10 -5.46
CA LEU A 106 -8.66 1.07 -5.65
C LEU A 106 -8.50 1.84 -4.34
N HIS A 107 -7.25 2.04 -3.91
CA HIS A 107 -6.97 2.69 -2.64
C HIS A 107 -5.62 3.38 -2.60
N THR A 108 -5.45 4.23 -1.58
CA THR A 108 -4.18 4.81 -1.16
C THR A 108 -4.07 4.75 0.35
N HIS A 109 -2.88 4.62 0.87
CA HIS A 109 -2.64 4.71 2.31
C HIS A 109 -1.28 5.38 2.59
N GLY A 110 -1.12 5.90 3.79
CA GLY A 110 0.12 6.55 4.18
C GLY A 110 -0.03 7.49 5.36
N SER A 111 1.04 8.25 5.63
CA SER A 111 1.08 9.22 6.73
C SER A 111 0.17 10.42 6.45
N ILE A 112 -0.43 10.97 7.51
CA ILE A 112 -1.20 12.22 7.47
C ILE A 112 -0.46 13.40 8.14
N ARG A 113 0.70 13.17 8.74
CA ARG A 113 1.45 14.18 9.50
C ARG A 113 2.86 14.34 8.98
N LYS A 114 3.28 15.60 8.75
CA LYS A 114 4.63 15.94 8.24
C LYS A 114 5.75 15.52 9.18
N ASN A 115 5.56 15.69 10.46
CA ASN A 115 6.62 15.54 11.49
C ASN A 115 6.59 14.18 12.18
N LEU A 116 5.68 13.29 11.83
CA LEU A 116 5.56 11.98 12.45
C LEU A 116 5.72 10.87 11.40
N VAL A 117 6.35 9.80 11.83
CA VAL A 117 6.47 8.57 11.06
C VAL A 117 5.19 7.76 11.21
N PHE A 118 4.69 7.21 10.11
CA PHE A 118 3.63 6.23 10.08
C PHE A 118 4.18 4.90 9.55
N SER A 119 3.97 3.82 10.26
CA SER A 119 4.43 2.49 9.83
C SER A 119 3.36 1.43 10.00
N HIS A 120 3.35 0.48 9.08
CA HIS A 120 2.49 -0.69 9.15
C HIS A 120 3.15 -1.91 8.49
N PHE A 121 2.70 -3.10 8.84
CA PHE A 121 2.87 -4.27 7.98
C PHE A 121 1.83 -4.23 6.86
N ALA A 122 2.26 -4.57 5.65
CA ALA A 122 1.40 -4.89 4.53
C ALA A 122 1.54 -6.38 4.22
N VAL A 123 0.47 -7.14 4.42
CA VAL A 123 0.38 -8.56 4.09
C VAL A 123 -0.43 -8.68 2.80
N ASN A 124 0.22 -9.08 1.71
CA ASN A 124 -0.41 -9.24 0.40
C ASN A 124 -0.70 -10.71 0.16
N PHE A 125 -1.96 -11.11 0.27
CA PHE A 125 -2.37 -12.51 0.08
C PHE A 125 -2.34 -12.90 -1.39
N TYR A 126 -1.88 -14.11 -1.68
CA TYR A 126 -1.92 -14.65 -3.02
C TYR A 126 -3.35 -15.04 -3.41
N SER A 127 -3.65 -14.98 -4.69
CA SER A 127 -4.94 -15.37 -5.25
C SER A 127 -4.78 -16.63 -6.08
N LYS A 128 -5.52 -17.70 -5.75
CA LYS A 128 -5.54 -18.97 -6.51
C LYS A 128 -4.12 -19.48 -6.85
N ASN A 129 -3.25 -19.54 -5.84
CA ASN A 129 -1.84 -19.96 -5.98
C ASN A 129 -0.96 -19.05 -6.85
N HIS A 130 -1.42 -17.86 -7.19
CA HIS A 130 -0.64 -16.85 -7.90
C HIS A 130 -0.24 -15.72 -6.96
N LYS A 131 1.01 -15.26 -7.05
CA LYS A 131 1.47 -14.09 -6.33
C LYS A 131 0.58 -12.88 -6.61
N SER A 132 0.28 -12.12 -5.59
CA SER A 132 -0.46 -10.87 -5.74
C SER A 132 0.31 -9.90 -6.63
N LYS A 133 -0.36 -9.35 -7.63
CA LYS A 133 0.17 -8.28 -8.49
C LYS A 133 -0.44 -6.95 -8.04
N THR A 134 0.38 -5.90 -8.06
CA THR A 134 -0.08 -4.54 -7.78
C THR A 134 -0.13 -3.75 -9.08
N VAL A 135 -1.24 -3.08 -9.32
CA VAL A 135 -1.43 -2.18 -10.47
C VAL A 135 -1.48 -0.76 -9.95
N TRP A 136 -0.59 0.09 -10.46
CA TRP A 136 -0.37 1.44 -10.01
C TRP A 136 -0.92 2.46 -10.99
N TYR A 137 -1.44 3.56 -10.45
CA TYR A 137 -1.97 4.69 -11.21
C TYR A 137 -1.40 6.00 -10.69
N GLU A 138 -1.20 6.97 -11.60
CA GLU A 138 -0.87 8.34 -11.23
C GLU A 138 -1.99 8.94 -10.38
N SER A 139 -1.62 9.60 -9.31
CA SER A 139 -2.55 10.31 -8.47
C SER A 139 -1.83 11.48 -7.80
N ASP A 140 -2.23 12.67 -8.16
CA ASP A 140 -1.86 13.90 -7.44
C ASP A 140 -2.86 14.24 -6.31
N PHE A 141 -3.91 13.42 -6.17
CA PHE A 141 -5.01 13.60 -5.21
C PHE A 141 -5.80 14.92 -5.36
N ARG A 142 -5.53 15.69 -6.40
CA ARG A 142 -6.23 16.94 -6.76
C ARG A 142 -7.17 16.73 -7.93
N SER A 143 -6.76 15.92 -8.89
CA SER A 143 -7.56 15.55 -10.05
C SER A 143 -8.46 14.34 -9.76
N ASN A 144 -9.64 14.32 -10.37
CA ASN A 144 -10.50 13.14 -10.40
C ASN A 144 -10.21 12.19 -11.57
N VAL A 145 -9.14 12.44 -12.32
CA VAL A 145 -8.67 11.60 -13.44
C VAL A 145 -7.34 10.98 -13.09
N THR A 146 -7.18 9.71 -13.39
CA THR A 146 -5.93 8.97 -13.18
C THR A 146 -5.49 8.22 -14.43
N CYS A 147 -4.18 7.97 -14.53
CA CYS A 147 -3.56 7.17 -15.60
C CYS A 147 -2.74 6.05 -15.00
N LYS A 148 -2.70 4.91 -15.67
CA LYS A 148 -1.88 3.77 -15.26
C LYS A 148 -0.40 4.12 -15.35
N ILE A 149 0.37 3.77 -14.32
CA ILE A 149 1.84 3.85 -14.32
C ILE A 149 2.38 2.58 -14.98
N PRO A 150 3.30 2.71 -15.94
CA PRO A 150 3.95 1.56 -16.59
C PRO A 150 4.70 0.63 -15.64
#